data_318f4e8fbb99b1ef23965a83d0df98ff
#
_entry.id   318f4e8fbb99b1ef23965a83d0df98ff
#
_cell.length_a   1.000
_cell.length_b   1.000
_cell.length_c   1.000
_cell.angle_alpha   90.00
_cell.angle_beta   90.00
_cell.angle_gamma   90.00
#
_symmetry.space_group_name_H-M   'P 1'
#
loop_
_entity.id
_entity.type
_entity.pdbx_description
1 polymer ?
#
loop_
_entity_poly.entity_id
_entity_poly.type
_entity_poly.pdbx_seq_one_letter_code
_entity_poly.pdbx_strand_id
1 'polypeptide(L)'
;MKELIIVNGENENKEIYLFENKELVERYIEKEKITIAGNIYIGKVQNILTGLRSAFINIGEGKNAFIHERDLPQNINTENENDIIPINKIIKPGMPIMVEVKRDSSTYKGPRVSSKITLTSRFIVFMPNTNFITVSQKIESEEEKNRLKQIVEKYIPQDTGAIIRTVAENVSEDVLRQDIERVLEKWKNISSIEIENYPVKIYEKGGILRKTIVDLIDSGLDIIVCEDENLKHIVEDVFDEIDANVKIEINENSKFKYELEKRNREINDRKIWLKSGGFITIDKTEALTAIDVNSGKYIGKDNLEDTINVVNQEAIIEIAKQLRLRDIGGIIIIDFIDMKEQESKNKILEILKKEIKKDRSKVQIEEFTKLNLLELTRKNMNV
;
A
#
# COMPACT_ATOMS: atom_id res chain seq x y z
N MET A 1 -10.17 -20.28 -5.26
CA MET A 1 -8.91 -20.61 -4.57
C MET A 1 -7.97 -19.44 -4.73
N LYS A 2 -7.43 -18.95 -3.62
CA LYS A 2 -6.52 -17.81 -3.56
C LYS A 2 -5.16 -18.28 -3.02
N GLU A 3 -4.13 -18.17 -3.85
CA GLU A 3 -2.82 -18.74 -3.59
C GLU A 3 -1.76 -17.64 -3.63
N LEU A 4 -0.89 -17.58 -2.63
CA LEU A 4 0.27 -16.71 -2.60
C LEU A 4 1.53 -17.55 -2.88
N ILE A 5 2.21 -17.25 -3.97
CA ILE A 5 3.43 -17.96 -4.38
C ILE A 5 4.62 -17.06 -4.10
N ILE A 6 5.61 -17.57 -3.37
CA ILE A 6 6.82 -16.85 -2.99
C ILE A 6 8.02 -17.62 -3.51
N VAL A 7 8.84 -16.99 -4.33
CA VAL A 7 10.02 -17.60 -4.93
C VAL A 7 11.23 -16.67 -4.83
N ASN A 8 12.43 -17.25 -4.89
CA ASN A 8 13.65 -16.48 -5.01
C ASN A 8 13.78 -15.94 -6.44
N GLY A 9 14.01 -14.66 -6.56
CA GLY A 9 14.27 -13.99 -7.83
C GLY A 9 15.77 -13.85 -8.11
N GLU A 10 16.10 -13.02 -9.09
CA GLU A 10 17.49 -12.64 -9.38
C GLU A 10 18.04 -11.72 -8.30
N ASN A 11 19.37 -11.75 -8.06
CA ASN A 11 20.09 -10.90 -7.11
C ASN A 11 19.49 -10.91 -5.68
N GLU A 12 19.18 -12.09 -5.16
CA GLU A 12 18.61 -12.30 -3.81
C GLU A 12 17.25 -11.60 -3.58
N ASN A 13 16.62 -11.09 -4.63
CA ASN A 13 15.26 -10.55 -4.54
C ASN A 13 14.28 -11.68 -4.21
N LYS A 14 13.15 -11.33 -3.59
CA LYS A 14 12.00 -12.22 -3.46
C LYS A 14 10.91 -11.78 -4.42
N GLU A 15 10.36 -12.72 -5.16
CA GLU A 15 9.23 -12.48 -6.04
C GLU A 15 7.97 -13.08 -5.43
N ILE A 16 6.90 -12.29 -5.43
CA ILE A 16 5.64 -12.59 -4.75
C ILE A 16 4.52 -12.50 -5.77
N TYR A 17 3.76 -13.57 -5.92
CA TYR A 17 2.70 -13.68 -6.91
C TYR A 17 1.39 -14.10 -6.23
N LEU A 18 0.34 -13.33 -6.45
CA LEU A 18 -1.01 -13.66 -5.99
C LEU A 18 -1.84 -14.21 -7.14
N PHE A 19 -2.35 -15.43 -6.95
CA PHE A 19 -3.28 -16.07 -7.86
C PHE A 19 -4.68 -16.13 -7.26
N GLU A 20 -5.68 -15.77 -8.06
CA GLU A 20 -7.09 -15.99 -7.76
C GLU A 20 -7.69 -16.88 -8.86
N ASN A 21 -8.22 -18.06 -8.47
CA ASN A 21 -8.77 -19.03 -9.40
C ASN A 21 -7.84 -19.38 -10.59
N LYS A 22 -6.55 -19.58 -10.31
CA LYS A 22 -5.47 -19.85 -11.28
C LYS A 22 -5.09 -18.66 -12.17
N GLU A 23 -5.69 -17.49 -11.99
CA GLU A 23 -5.35 -16.27 -12.70
C GLU A 23 -4.38 -15.43 -11.85
N LEU A 24 -3.27 -14.98 -12.42
CA LEU A 24 -2.33 -14.09 -11.75
C LEU A 24 -2.94 -12.68 -11.67
N VAL A 25 -3.10 -12.15 -10.46
CA VAL A 25 -3.77 -10.86 -10.21
C VAL A 25 -2.87 -9.79 -9.61
N GLU A 26 -1.80 -10.19 -8.89
CA GLU A 26 -0.82 -9.26 -8.34
C GLU A 26 0.59 -9.87 -8.41
N ARG A 27 1.58 -9.01 -8.63
CA ARG A 27 3.00 -9.36 -8.59
C ARG A 27 3.81 -8.28 -7.92
N TYR A 28 4.72 -8.68 -7.02
CA TYR A 28 5.64 -7.80 -6.35
C TYR A 28 7.05 -8.36 -6.36
N ILE A 29 8.04 -7.48 -6.32
CA ILE A 29 9.45 -7.83 -6.17
C ILE A 29 9.96 -7.12 -4.92
N GLU A 30 10.32 -7.92 -3.92
CA GLU A 30 11.06 -7.41 -2.77
C GLU A 30 12.56 -7.46 -3.10
N LYS A 31 13.15 -6.30 -3.27
CA LYS A 31 14.58 -6.18 -3.55
C LYS A 31 15.38 -6.42 -2.28
N GLU A 32 16.57 -7.00 -2.42
CA GLU A 32 17.52 -7.17 -1.30
C GLU A 32 17.85 -5.83 -0.63
N LYS A 33 17.95 -4.75 -1.39
CA LYS A 33 18.05 -3.40 -0.84
C LYS A 33 16.71 -3.01 -0.22
N ILE A 34 16.59 -3.35 1.05
CA ILE A 34 15.41 -3.15 1.88
C ILE A 34 15.04 -1.67 1.85
N THR A 35 13.79 -1.39 1.46
CA THR A 35 13.18 -0.10 1.73
C THR A 35 13.27 0.19 3.23
N ILE A 36 13.76 1.36 3.59
CA ILE A 36 13.77 1.81 4.98
C ILE A 36 12.45 2.49 5.35
N ALA A 37 11.53 2.66 4.39
CA ALA A 37 10.22 3.26 4.62
C ALA A 37 9.41 2.44 5.63
N GLY A 38 9.00 3.11 6.71
CA GLY A 38 8.31 2.50 7.86
C GLY A 38 9.23 2.07 8.99
N ASN A 39 10.56 2.06 8.82
CA ASN A 39 11.50 1.85 9.91
C ASN A 39 11.49 3.05 10.85
N ILE A 40 11.70 2.78 12.15
CA ILE A 40 11.75 3.82 13.19
C ILE A 40 13.18 3.95 13.69
N TYR A 41 13.63 5.18 13.80
CA TYR A 41 14.96 5.54 14.26
C TYR A 41 14.88 6.54 15.41
N ILE A 42 15.86 6.48 16.31
CA ILE A 42 16.25 7.67 17.07
C ILE A 42 17.32 8.35 16.26
N GLY A 43 16.94 9.43 15.60
CA GLY A 43 17.86 10.23 14.78
C GLY A 43 18.43 11.39 15.57
N LYS A 44 19.47 12.04 15.02
CA LYS A 44 20.12 13.23 15.57
C LYS A 44 19.82 14.44 14.69
N VAL A 45 19.24 15.49 15.26
CA VAL A 45 19.04 16.77 14.55
C VAL A 45 20.38 17.34 14.12
N GLN A 46 20.58 17.53 12.81
CA GLN A 46 21.82 18.10 12.25
C GLN A 46 21.66 19.61 12.05
N ASN A 47 20.76 20.03 11.19
CA ASN A 47 20.55 21.44 10.83
C ASN A 47 19.07 21.78 10.81
N ILE A 48 18.74 23.01 11.21
CA ILE A 48 17.41 23.58 11.13
C ILE A 48 17.37 24.64 10.04
N LEU A 49 16.41 24.53 9.13
CA LEU A 49 16.17 25.46 8.04
C LEU A 49 14.87 26.22 8.32
N THR A 50 14.95 27.29 9.12
CA THR A 50 13.77 28.05 9.55
C THR A 50 12.97 28.63 8.38
N GLY A 51 13.64 29.12 7.34
CA GLY A 51 12.99 29.63 6.13
C GLY A 51 12.22 28.59 5.34
N LEU A 52 12.55 27.29 5.48
CA LEU A 52 11.83 26.16 4.88
C LEU A 52 10.94 25.42 5.89
N ARG A 53 10.83 25.91 7.11
CA ARG A 53 10.05 25.30 8.20
C ARG A 53 10.38 23.81 8.38
N SER A 54 11.69 23.46 8.30
CA SER A 54 12.14 22.08 8.17
C SER A 54 13.50 21.86 8.84
N ALA A 55 13.87 20.59 9.06
CA ALA A 55 15.19 20.22 9.55
C ALA A 55 15.74 18.98 8.83
N PHE A 56 17.06 18.83 8.91
CA PHE A 56 17.76 17.61 8.52
C PHE A 56 18.07 16.76 9.76
N ILE A 57 17.75 15.48 9.68
CA ILE A 57 17.95 14.49 10.74
C ILE A 57 18.90 13.42 10.23
N ASN A 58 19.98 13.20 10.96
CA ASN A 58 20.84 12.05 10.72
C ASN A 58 20.18 10.81 11.32
N ILE A 59 19.87 9.82 10.50
CA ILE A 59 19.28 8.52 10.90
C ILE A 59 20.26 7.35 10.70
N GLY A 60 21.52 7.63 10.28
CA GLY A 60 22.54 6.60 10.05
C GLY A 60 22.53 5.96 8.66
N GLU A 61 21.67 6.40 7.75
CA GLU A 61 21.45 5.79 6.42
C GLU A 61 22.10 6.60 5.28
N GLY A 62 23.33 7.07 5.50
CA GLY A 62 24.12 7.77 4.50
C GLY A 62 23.69 9.22 4.22
N LYS A 63 22.44 9.45 3.76
CA LYS A 63 21.89 10.80 3.56
C LYS A 63 21.06 11.24 4.74
N ASN A 64 21.19 12.51 5.15
CA ASN A 64 20.30 13.06 6.17
C ASN A 64 18.84 13.05 5.70
N ALA A 65 17.97 12.65 6.60
CA ALA A 65 16.53 12.65 6.39
C ALA A 65 15.94 14.06 6.55
N PHE A 66 14.85 14.34 5.86
CA PHE A 66 14.13 15.60 5.89
C PHE A 66 12.85 15.47 6.72
N ILE A 67 12.64 16.39 7.68
CA ILE A 67 11.41 16.52 8.45
C ILE A 67 10.85 17.93 8.31
N HIS A 68 9.54 18.04 8.10
CA HIS A 68 8.83 19.32 8.11
C HIS A 68 8.27 19.60 9.51
N GLU A 69 8.10 20.86 9.92
CA GLU A 69 7.63 21.21 11.26
C GLU A 69 6.26 20.63 11.62
N ARG A 70 5.37 20.40 10.63
CA ARG A 70 4.09 19.71 10.85
C ARG A 70 4.23 18.23 11.20
N ASP A 71 5.39 17.66 10.93
CA ASP A 71 5.71 16.26 11.22
C ASP A 71 6.39 16.09 12.60
N LEU A 72 6.58 17.19 13.37
CA LEU A 72 7.15 17.16 14.72
C LEU A 72 6.09 16.82 15.78
N PRO A 73 6.48 16.20 16.92
CA PRO A 73 5.52 15.67 17.91
C PRO A 73 4.47 16.68 18.35
N GLN A 74 4.86 17.93 18.62
CA GLN A 74 3.96 18.98 19.13
C GLN A 74 2.97 19.50 18.08
N ASN A 75 3.24 19.29 16.80
CA ASN A 75 2.45 19.80 15.69
C ASN A 75 1.60 18.73 14.99
N ILE A 76 1.78 17.44 15.31
CA ILE A 76 1.11 16.32 14.60
C ILE A 76 -0.42 16.41 14.68
N ASN A 77 -0.95 16.87 15.81
CA ASN A 77 -2.40 16.97 16.06
C ASN A 77 -2.94 18.40 15.84
N THR A 78 -2.12 19.33 15.30
CA THR A 78 -2.50 20.72 15.09
C THR A 78 -3.13 20.90 13.71
N GLU A 79 -4.42 21.27 13.67
CA GLU A 79 -5.17 21.47 12.42
C GLU A 79 -4.96 22.89 11.86
N ASN A 80 -4.97 23.91 12.70
CA ASN A 80 -4.86 25.30 12.30
C ASN A 80 -3.40 25.72 12.04
N GLU A 81 -3.16 26.43 10.94
CA GLU A 81 -1.81 26.92 10.61
C GLU A 81 -1.25 27.91 11.65
N ASN A 82 -2.12 28.68 12.26
CA ASN A 82 -1.74 29.69 13.27
C ASN A 82 -1.27 29.09 14.59
N ASP A 83 -1.62 27.83 14.87
CA ASP A 83 -1.29 27.13 16.11
C ASP A 83 -0.01 26.28 15.95
N ILE A 84 0.58 26.25 14.76
CA ILE A 84 1.81 25.52 14.49
C ILE A 84 2.98 26.17 15.25
N ILE A 85 3.62 25.41 16.11
CA ILE A 85 4.79 25.84 16.83
C ILE A 85 6.00 25.86 15.88
N PRO A 86 6.73 26.98 15.73
CA PRO A 86 7.92 27.06 14.89
C PRO A 86 8.99 26.02 15.25
N ILE A 87 9.59 25.40 14.23
CA ILE A 87 10.51 24.28 14.37
C ILE A 87 11.67 24.54 15.34
N ASN A 88 12.22 25.76 15.36
CA ASN A 88 13.33 26.16 16.25
C ASN A 88 12.94 26.31 17.71
N LYS A 89 11.65 26.31 18.02
CA LYS A 89 11.13 26.26 19.41
C LYS A 89 10.94 24.82 19.89
N ILE A 90 10.85 23.85 18.98
CA ILE A 90 10.61 22.43 19.29
C ILE A 90 11.92 21.66 19.38
N ILE A 91 12.80 21.80 18.38
CA ILE A 91 14.05 21.04 18.28
C ILE A 91 15.28 21.95 18.18
N LYS A 92 16.43 21.41 18.58
CA LYS A 92 17.72 22.08 18.50
C LYS A 92 18.75 21.14 17.84
N PRO A 93 19.78 21.66 17.14
CA PRO A 93 20.88 20.85 16.65
C PRO A 93 21.48 19.98 17.77
N GLY A 94 21.77 18.73 17.46
CA GLY A 94 22.29 17.74 18.41
C GLY A 94 21.24 16.97 19.22
N MET A 95 19.98 17.40 19.25
CA MET A 95 18.90 16.68 19.98
C MET A 95 18.58 15.33 19.32
N PRO A 96 18.32 14.28 20.13
CA PRO A 96 17.69 13.05 19.62
C PRO A 96 16.22 13.30 19.31
N ILE A 97 15.72 12.62 18.27
CA ILE A 97 14.31 12.64 17.90
C ILE A 97 13.89 11.28 17.34
N MET A 98 12.77 10.74 17.86
CA MET A 98 12.17 9.52 17.31
C MET A 98 11.42 9.85 16.02
N VAL A 99 11.77 9.17 14.94
CA VAL A 99 11.16 9.38 13.63
C VAL A 99 10.93 8.08 12.88
N GLU A 100 9.83 8.02 12.16
CA GLU A 100 9.54 6.98 11.18
C GLU A 100 9.87 7.50 9.78
N VAL A 101 10.51 6.69 8.95
CA VAL A 101 10.74 6.99 7.54
C VAL A 101 9.42 6.85 6.77
N LYS A 102 8.95 7.93 6.16
CA LYS A 102 7.71 7.93 5.35
C LYS A 102 7.97 7.73 3.87
N ARG A 103 9.17 8.05 3.40
CA ARG A 103 9.61 7.83 2.02
C ARG A 103 11.12 7.62 1.99
N ASP A 104 11.54 6.66 1.18
CA ASP A 104 12.96 6.38 0.93
C ASP A 104 13.70 7.55 0.27
N SER A 105 15.03 7.48 0.32
CA SER A 105 15.89 8.39 -0.41
C SER A 105 15.74 8.19 -1.92
N SER A 106 15.89 9.28 -2.66
CA SER A 106 16.06 9.24 -4.11
C SER A 106 17.49 9.58 -4.48
N THR A 107 17.80 9.56 -5.79
CA THR A 107 19.13 9.91 -6.31
C THR A 107 19.62 11.28 -5.78
N TYR A 108 18.73 12.25 -5.65
CA TYR A 108 19.08 13.63 -5.28
C TYR A 108 18.61 14.05 -3.88
N LYS A 109 17.67 13.32 -3.26
CA LYS A 109 17.04 13.71 -1.98
C LYS A 109 17.24 12.62 -0.94
N GLY A 110 17.50 13.02 0.31
CA GLY A 110 17.45 12.13 1.47
C GLY A 110 16.04 11.64 1.76
N PRO A 111 15.89 10.65 2.66
CA PRO A 111 14.59 10.12 3.04
C PRO A 111 13.72 11.20 3.72
N ARG A 112 12.40 11.08 3.60
CA ARG A 112 11.47 11.91 4.36
C ARG A 112 11.05 11.17 5.62
N VAL A 113 11.09 11.86 6.75
CA VAL A 113 10.71 11.30 8.05
C VAL A 113 9.61 12.13 8.72
N SER A 114 8.93 11.52 9.69
CA SER A 114 7.90 12.15 10.52
C SER A 114 7.96 11.55 11.92
N SER A 115 7.65 12.33 12.94
CA SER A 115 7.42 11.82 14.30
C SER A 115 6.04 11.19 14.47
N LYS A 116 5.18 11.22 13.45
CA LYS A 116 3.93 10.47 13.40
C LYS A 116 4.25 9.00 13.17
N ILE A 117 4.49 8.28 14.28
CA ILE A 117 4.80 6.85 14.25
C ILE A 117 3.55 6.04 13.93
N THR A 118 3.72 4.98 13.14
CA THR A 118 2.65 4.04 12.78
C THR A 118 3.12 2.61 12.96
N LEU A 119 2.37 1.83 13.74
CA LEU A 119 2.60 0.38 13.91
C LEU A 119 1.40 -0.38 13.34
N THR A 120 1.63 -1.08 12.23
CA THR A 120 0.59 -1.87 11.57
C THR A 120 0.50 -3.24 12.21
N SER A 121 -0.70 -3.58 12.69
CA SER A 121 -1.08 -4.94 13.08
C SER A 121 -2.10 -5.52 12.09
N ARG A 122 -2.73 -6.63 12.45
CA ARG A 122 -3.71 -7.32 11.61
C ARG A 122 -4.93 -6.46 11.33
N PHE A 123 -5.56 -5.90 12.36
CA PHE A 123 -6.84 -5.18 12.26
C PHE A 123 -6.74 -3.67 12.40
N ILE A 124 -5.66 -3.17 12.99
CA ILE A 124 -5.47 -1.72 13.19
C ILE A 124 -4.09 -1.24 12.72
N VAL A 125 -3.99 0.07 12.49
CA VAL A 125 -2.73 0.79 12.45
C VAL A 125 -2.69 1.67 13.69
N PHE A 126 -1.93 1.30 14.68
CA PHE A 126 -1.77 2.05 15.92
C PHE A 126 -0.87 3.27 15.72
N MET A 127 -1.23 4.39 16.31
CA MET A 127 -0.53 5.68 16.17
C MET A 127 -0.32 6.31 17.55
N PRO A 128 0.80 6.02 18.23
CA PRO A 128 1.04 6.45 19.62
C PRO A 128 1.08 7.96 19.82
N ASN A 129 1.38 8.73 18.77
CA ASN A 129 1.58 10.17 18.84
C ASN A 129 0.42 10.97 18.22
N THR A 130 -0.75 10.37 18.07
CA THR A 130 -1.96 11.03 17.56
C THR A 130 -3.12 10.80 18.51
N ASN A 131 -4.18 11.60 18.41
CA ASN A 131 -5.34 11.54 19.29
C ASN A 131 -6.67 11.27 18.56
N PHE A 132 -6.62 10.71 17.35
CA PHE A 132 -7.82 10.43 16.57
C PHE A 132 -7.95 8.96 16.19
N ILE A 133 -9.18 8.47 16.14
CA ILE A 133 -9.52 7.14 15.67
C ILE A 133 -10.37 7.27 14.42
N THR A 134 -9.94 6.62 13.36
CA THR A 134 -10.67 6.57 12.08
C THR A 134 -10.91 5.13 11.65
N VAL A 135 -11.97 4.93 10.87
CA VAL A 135 -12.32 3.63 10.30
C VAL A 135 -12.14 3.68 8.78
N SER A 136 -11.70 2.57 8.21
CA SER A 136 -11.56 2.44 6.75
C SER A 136 -12.85 2.84 6.04
N GLN A 137 -12.73 3.69 5.03
CA GLN A 137 -13.87 4.10 4.19
C GLN A 137 -14.46 2.96 3.35
N LYS A 138 -13.76 1.83 3.26
CA LYS A 138 -14.25 0.62 2.56
C LYS A 138 -15.30 -0.15 3.36
N ILE A 139 -15.40 0.06 4.67
CA ILE A 139 -16.50 -0.43 5.51
C ILE A 139 -17.69 0.49 5.25
N GLU A 140 -18.79 -0.03 4.74
CA GLU A 140 -19.95 0.78 4.32
C GLU A 140 -20.96 1.01 5.47
N SER A 141 -21.10 0.03 6.37
CA SER A 141 -22.03 0.11 7.49
C SER A 141 -21.60 1.11 8.57
N GLU A 142 -22.37 2.16 8.77
CA GLU A 142 -22.12 3.15 9.86
C GLU A 142 -22.29 2.52 11.26
N GLU A 143 -23.18 1.54 11.41
CA GLU A 143 -23.34 0.81 12.68
C GLU A 143 -22.07 0.03 12.99
N GLU A 144 -21.50 -0.66 12.02
CA GLU A 144 -20.26 -1.41 12.19
C GLU A 144 -19.07 -0.49 12.45
N LYS A 145 -18.96 0.65 11.75
CA LYS A 145 -17.93 1.65 12.02
C LYS A 145 -17.98 2.14 13.48
N ASN A 146 -19.18 2.44 13.98
CA ASN A 146 -19.37 2.89 15.34
C ASN A 146 -19.02 1.79 16.35
N ARG A 147 -19.43 0.53 16.10
CA ARG A 147 -19.08 -0.62 16.93
C ARG A 147 -17.57 -0.80 17.05
N LEU A 148 -16.88 -0.84 15.92
CA LEU A 148 -15.44 -1.00 15.88
C LEU A 148 -14.70 0.15 16.57
N LYS A 149 -15.16 1.39 16.35
CA LYS A 149 -14.60 2.57 16.99
C LYS A 149 -14.71 2.50 18.51
N GLN A 150 -15.88 2.15 19.05
CA GLN A 150 -16.10 1.97 20.49
C GLN A 150 -15.20 0.90 21.10
N ILE A 151 -14.99 -0.23 20.41
CA ILE A 151 -14.08 -1.28 20.87
C ILE A 151 -12.66 -0.74 20.93
N VAL A 152 -12.17 -0.10 19.87
CA VAL A 152 -10.80 0.42 19.83
C VAL A 152 -10.59 1.50 20.89
N GLU A 153 -11.53 2.45 21.05
CA GLU A 153 -11.49 3.49 22.09
C GLU A 153 -11.39 2.92 23.52
N LYS A 154 -12.00 1.75 23.75
CA LYS A 154 -11.98 1.10 25.06
C LYS A 154 -10.60 0.53 25.42
N TYR A 155 -9.83 0.07 24.43
CA TYR A 155 -8.61 -0.71 24.67
C TYR A 155 -7.30 0.03 24.34
N ILE A 156 -7.31 1.13 23.59
CA ILE A 156 -6.10 1.92 23.37
C ILE A 156 -5.90 2.96 24.48
N PRO A 157 -4.64 3.35 24.80
CA PRO A 157 -4.38 4.39 25.79
C PRO A 157 -4.97 5.74 25.37
N GLN A 158 -5.32 6.56 26.36
CA GLN A 158 -5.70 7.96 26.11
C GLN A 158 -4.57 8.70 25.40
N ASP A 159 -4.92 9.70 24.59
CA ASP A 159 -3.98 10.49 23.78
C ASP A 159 -3.21 9.70 22.69
N THR A 160 -3.69 8.49 22.36
CA THR A 160 -3.24 7.73 21.21
C THR A 160 -4.33 7.59 20.16
N GLY A 161 -3.94 7.23 18.95
CA GLY A 161 -4.88 7.07 17.83
C GLY A 161 -4.75 5.73 17.13
N ALA A 162 -5.73 5.43 16.28
CA ALA A 162 -5.72 4.26 15.45
C ALA A 162 -6.47 4.46 14.13
N ILE A 163 -6.05 3.74 13.09
CA ILE A 163 -6.84 3.53 11.87
C ILE A 163 -7.31 2.08 11.88
N ILE A 164 -8.63 1.89 11.92
CA ILE A 164 -9.25 0.56 11.85
C ILE A 164 -9.28 0.13 10.39
N ARG A 165 -8.72 -1.04 10.11
CA ARG A 165 -8.57 -1.58 8.74
C ARG A 165 -9.86 -2.24 8.28
N THR A 166 -10.04 -2.37 6.96
CA THR A 166 -11.23 -3.02 6.37
C THR A 166 -11.41 -4.47 6.84
N VAL A 167 -10.31 -5.18 7.05
CA VAL A 167 -10.32 -6.58 7.52
C VAL A 167 -10.83 -6.75 8.96
N ALA A 168 -11.04 -5.66 9.70
CA ALA A 168 -11.67 -5.68 11.02
C ALA A 168 -13.21 -5.78 10.95
N GLU A 169 -13.82 -5.66 9.77
CA GLU A 169 -15.26 -5.76 9.58
C GLU A 169 -15.78 -7.11 10.07
N ASN A 170 -16.82 -7.11 10.90
CA ASN A 170 -17.43 -8.28 11.56
C ASN A 170 -16.52 -9.09 12.49
N VAL A 171 -15.34 -8.61 12.84
CA VAL A 171 -14.45 -9.25 13.81
C VAL A 171 -15.03 -9.10 15.22
N SER A 172 -14.94 -10.15 16.04
CA SER A 172 -15.39 -10.10 17.43
C SER A 172 -14.53 -9.16 18.29
N GLU A 173 -15.12 -8.65 19.37
CA GLU A 173 -14.39 -7.78 20.32
C GLU A 173 -13.14 -8.44 20.88
N ASP A 174 -13.21 -9.74 21.25
CA ASP A 174 -12.09 -10.47 21.83
C ASP A 174 -10.90 -10.57 20.87
N VAL A 175 -11.16 -10.88 19.60
CA VAL A 175 -10.11 -10.98 18.57
C VAL A 175 -9.47 -9.62 18.31
N LEU A 176 -10.29 -8.56 18.22
CA LEU A 176 -9.78 -7.20 18.02
C LEU A 176 -8.98 -6.72 19.24
N ARG A 177 -9.44 -7.04 20.46
CA ARG A 177 -8.72 -6.75 21.71
C ARG A 177 -7.33 -7.38 21.74
N GLN A 178 -7.23 -8.67 21.39
CA GLN A 178 -5.95 -9.37 21.35
C GLN A 178 -4.96 -8.72 20.37
N ASP A 179 -5.41 -8.31 19.21
CA ASP A 179 -4.57 -7.60 18.22
C ASP A 179 -4.09 -6.24 18.76
N ILE A 180 -4.98 -5.52 19.44
CA ILE A 180 -4.64 -4.26 20.11
C ILE A 180 -3.59 -4.49 21.20
N GLU A 181 -3.78 -5.48 22.09
CA GLU A 181 -2.84 -5.81 23.15
C GLU A 181 -1.44 -6.10 22.60
N ARG A 182 -1.33 -6.89 21.51
CA ARG A 182 -0.04 -7.19 20.86
C ARG A 182 0.65 -5.94 20.32
N VAL A 183 -0.07 -5.07 19.62
CA VAL A 183 0.56 -3.86 19.08
C VAL A 183 0.95 -2.87 20.16
N LEU A 184 0.23 -2.83 21.28
CA LEU A 184 0.58 -2.03 22.44
C LEU A 184 1.83 -2.58 23.15
N GLU A 185 1.95 -3.89 23.30
CA GLU A 185 3.16 -4.52 23.82
C GLU A 185 4.38 -4.24 22.94
N LYS A 186 4.20 -4.36 21.62
CA LYS A 186 5.22 -4.00 20.64
C LYS A 186 5.65 -2.54 20.77
N TRP A 187 4.70 -1.62 20.91
CA TRP A 187 5.00 -0.21 21.15
C TRP A 187 5.75 0.01 22.47
N LYS A 188 5.32 -0.65 23.53
CA LYS A 188 6.01 -0.60 24.83
C LYS A 188 7.47 -1.00 24.70
N ASN A 189 7.75 -2.10 24.00
CA ASN A 189 9.11 -2.58 23.77
C ASN A 189 9.95 -1.57 22.99
N ILE A 190 9.39 -0.98 21.91
CA ILE A 190 10.07 0.06 21.11
C ILE A 190 10.33 1.33 21.91
N SER A 191 9.34 1.81 22.68
CA SER A 191 9.41 3.07 23.41
C SER A 191 10.24 3.01 24.69
N SER A 192 10.48 1.80 25.22
CA SER A 192 11.28 1.57 26.44
C SER A 192 12.76 1.32 26.17
N ILE A 193 13.20 1.32 24.91
CA ILE A 193 14.62 1.13 24.57
C ILE A 193 15.45 2.30 25.14
N GLU A 194 16.33 2.02 26.08
CA GLU A 194 17.31 2.98 26.54
C GLU A 194 18.42 3.11 25.52
N ILE A 195 18.67 4.33 25.04
CA ILE A 195 19.60 4.60 23.96
C ILE A 195 20.70 5.56 24.45
N GLU A 196 21.90 5.06 24.55
CA GLU A 196 23.08 5.85 24.88
C GLU A 196 23.68 6.55 23.66
N ASN A 197 23.58 5.90 22.48
CA ASN A 197 24.19 6.39 21.24
C ASN A 197 23.16 6.47 20.11
N TYR A 198 23.13 7.61 19.43
CA TYR A 198 22.28 7.84 18.27
C TYR A 198 23.07 8.53 17.15
N PRO A 199 22.76 8.29 15.85
CA PRO A 199 21.52 7.64 15.35
C PRO A 199 21.52 6.13 15.51
N VAL A 200 20.32 5.54 15.74
CA VAL A 200 20.11 4.10 15.83
C VAL A 200 18.73 3.70 15.30
N LYS A 201 18.66 2.59 14.57
CA LYS A 201 17.40 1.95 14.16
C LYS A 201 16.82 1.17 15.35
N ILE A 202 15.59 1.49 15.75
CA ILE A 202 14.91 0.84 16.89
C ILE A 202 13.77 -0.08 16.47
N TYR A 203 13.31 0.02 15.22
CA TYR A 203 12.29 -0.84 14.66
C TYR A 203 12.45 -0.99 13.15
N GLU A 204 12.28 -2.20 12.66
CA GLU A 204 12.24 -2.54 11.25
C GLU A 204 10.84 -3.04 10.87
N LYS A 205 10.20 -2.36 9.92
CA LYS A 205 8.82 -2.66 9.54
C LYS A 205 8.67 -3.96 8.75
N GLY A 206 9.76 -4.41 8.14
CA GLY A 206 9.73 -5.51 7.18
C GLY A 206 9.35 -5.04 5.76
N GLY A 207 9.62 -5.91 4.79
CA GLY A 207 9.45 -5.63 3.37
C GLY A 207 8.03 -5.79 2.85
N ILE A 208 7.92 -5.79 1.51
CA ILE A 208 6.65 -5.97 0.80
C ILE A 208 6.06 -7.37 1.04
N LEU A 209 6.90 -8.39 1.26
CA LEU A 209 6.47 -9.76 1.57
C LEU A 209 5.64 -9.77 2.85
N ARG A 210 6.20 -9.26 3.96
CA ARG A 210 5.48 -9.16 5.24
C ARG A 210 4.17 -8.38 5.08
N LYS A 211 4.23 -7.22 4.44
CA LYS A 211 3.04 -6.40 4.18
C LYS A 211 1.98 -7.18 3.39
N THR A 212 2.39 -7.92 2.37
CA THR A 212 1.48 -8.70 1.53
C THR A 212 0.80 -9.81 2.33
N ILE A 213 1.54 -10.54 3.17
CA ILE A 213 0.97 -11.57 4.04
C ILE A 213 -0.06 -10.95 5.00
N VAL A 214 0.32 -9.89 5.74
CA VAL A 214 -0.58 -9.21 6.70
C VAL A 214 -1.84 -8.65 6.03
N ASP A 215 -1.76 -8.20 4.78
CA ASP A 215 -2.91 -7.68 4.06
C ASP A 215 -3.82 -8.78 3.49
N LEU A 216 -3.28 -9.96 3.21
CA LEU A 216 -4.02 -11.03 2.54
C LEU A 216 -4.56 -12.11 3.49
N ILE A 217 -4.00 -12.24 4.70
CA ILE A 217 -4.32 -13.32 5.63
C ILE A 217 -5.82 -13.46 5.89
N ASP A 218 -6.52 -12.32 6.04
CA ASP A 218 -7.96 -12.27 6.31
C ASP A 218 -8.81 -12.09 5.06
N SER A 219 -8.19 -12.06 3.88
CA SER A 219 -8.90 -11.86 2.61
C SER A 219 -9.27 -13.16 1.90
N GLY A 220 -9.31 -14.29 2.63
CA GLY A 220 -9.60 -15.61 2.09
C GLY A 220 -8.42 -16.24 1.36
N LEU A 221 -7.21 -16.05 1.87
CA LEU A 221 -6.02 -16.74 1.40
C LEU A 221 -6.09 -18.22 1.78
N ASP A 222 -6.09 -19.11 0.79
CA ASP A 222 -6.23 -20.55 1.04
C ASP A 222 -4.89 -21.21 1.35
N ILE A 223 -3.81 -20.75 0.70
CA ILE A 223 -2.49 -21.37 0.81
C ILE A 223 -1.37 -20.39 0.45
N ILE A 224 -0.22 -20.56 1.11
CA ILE A 224 1.05 -19.94 0.73
C ILE A 224 1.97 -21.06 0.23
N VAL A 225 2.54 -20.90 -0.96
CA VAL A 225 3.51 -21.81 -1.55
C VAL A 225 4.88 -21.15 -1.56
N CYS A 226 5.82 -21.69 -0.82
CA CYS A 226 7.21 -21.23 -0.76
C CYS A 226 8.10 -22.11 -1.64
N GLU A 227 9.08 -21.53 -2.34
CA GLU A 227 10.04 -22.29 -3.14
C GLU A 227 10.95 -23.16 -2.27
N ASP A 228 11.32 -22.69 -1.07
CA ASP A 228 12.23 -23.38 -0.15
C ASP A 228 11.88 -23.17 1.34
N GLU A 229 12.64 -23.85 2.22
CA GLU A 229 12.48 -23.76 3.69
C GLU A 229 12.81 -22.36 4.25
N ASN A 230 13.75 -21.61 3.65
CA ASN A 230 14.10 -20.28 4.14
C ASN A 230 12.92 -19.32 3.97
N LEU A 231 12.26 -19.36 2.80
CA LEU A 231 11.07 -18.56 2.54
C LEU A 231 9.90 -18.97 3.45
N LYS A 232 9.77 -20.28 3.74
CA LYS A 232 8.77 -20.77 4.70
C LYS A 232 9.02 -20.21 6.10
N HIS A 233 10.24 -20.25 6.62
CA HIS A 233 10.56 -19.66 7.92
C HIS A 233 10.22 -18.18 8.01
N ILE A 234 10.51 -17.41 6.96
CA ILE A 234 10.13 -15.97 6.90
C ILE A 234 8.61 -15.81 7.02
N VAL A 235 7.82 -16.68 6.40
CA VAL A 235 6.35 -16.64 6.49
C VAL A 235 5.87 -17.03 7.88
N GLU A 236 6.47 -18.06 8.49
CA GLU A 236 6.18 -18.52 9.85
C GLU A 236 6.47 -17.42 10.88
N ASP A 237 7.59 -16.70 10.78
CA ASP A 237 7.90 -15.56 11.63
C ASP A 237 6.82 -14.44 11.54
N VAL A 238 6.29 -14.19 10.34
CA VAL A 238 5.18 -13.25 10.18
C VAL A 238 3.91 -13.78 10.82
N PHE A 239 3.62 -15.07 10.71
CA PHE A 239 2.44 -15.68 11.33
C PHE A 239 2.49 -15.59 12.85
N ASP A 240 3.63 -15.86 13.45
CA ASP A 240 3.84 -15.75 14.90
C ASP A 240 3.61 -14.31 15.39
N GLU A 241 4.07 -13.31 14.58
CA GLU A 241 3.89 -11.91 14.93
C GLU A 241 2.42 -11.46 14.94
N ILE A 242 1.58 -11.99 14.03
CA ILE A 242 0.18 -11.56 13.86
C ILE A 242 -0.86 -12.57 14.34
N ASP A 243 -0.40 -13.70 14.94
CA ASP A 243 -1.23 -14.82 15.35
C ASP A 243 -2.16 -15.29 14.23
N ALA A 244 -1.55 -15.69 13.15
CA ALA A 244 -2.27 -16.16 11.97
C ALA A 244 -1.85 -17.57 11.63
N ASN A 245 -2.73 -18.28 10.94
CA ASN A 245 -2.45 -19.63 10.47
C ASN A 245 -3.14 -19.85 9.13
N VAL A 246 -2.34 -20.02 8.09
CA VAL A 246 -2.76 -20.45 6.76
C VAL A 246 -1.84 -21.59 6.34
N LYS A 247 -2.35 -22.54 5.58
CA LYS A 247 -1.57 -23.65 5.06
C LYS A 247 -0.34 -23.15 4.30
N ILE A 248 0.85 -23.63 4.67
CA ILE A 248 2.10 -23.40 3.94
C ILE A 248 2.52 -24.70 3.25
N GLU A 249 2.88 -24.63 2.00
CA GLU A 249 3.48 -25.74 1.22
C GLU A 249 4.84 -25.31 0.67
N ILE A 250 5.78 -26.26 0.60
CA ILE A 250 7.05 -26.10 -0.10
C ILE A 250 6.93 -26.75 -1.46
N ASN A 251 7.36 -26.04 -2.49
CA ASN A 251 7.42 -26.57 -3.84
C ASN A 251 8.58 -25.95 -4.62
N GLU A 252 9.72 -26.64 -4.66
CA GLU A 252 10.93 -26.21 -5.38
C GLU A 252 10.70 -25.96 -6.87
N ASN A 253 9.66 -26.57 -7.46
CA ASN A 253 9.27 -26.39 -8.85
C ASN A 253 8.19 -25.33 -9.06
N SER A 254 7.97 -24.41 -8.09
CA SER A 254 6.92 -23.40 -8.16
C SER A 254 7.00 -22.53 -9.43
N LYS A 255 8.20 -22.12 -9.83
CA LYS A 255 8.40 -21.31 -11.05
C LYS A 255 7.85 -22.01 -12.30
N PHE A 256 8.10 -23.31 -12.42
CA PHE A 256 7.61 -24.12 -13.55
C PHE A 256 6.11 -24.41 -13.43
N LYS A 257 5.65 -24.87 -12.25
CA LYS A 257 4.22 -25.19 -12.00
C LYS A 257 3.28 -24.03 -12.30
N TYR A 258 3.69 -22.80 -11.96
CA TYR A 258 2.89 -21.59 -12.14
C TYR A 258 3.27 -20.81 -13.40
N GLU A 259 4.15 -21.34 -14.26
CA GLU A 259 4.62 -20.70 -15.52
C GLU A 259 5.13 -19.27 -15.31
N LEU A 260 5.83 -19.01 -14.19
CA LEU A 260 6.14 -17.64 -13.74
C LEU A 260 6.99 -16.87 -14.76
N GLU A 261 7.96 -17.52 -15.44
CA GLU A 261 8.80 -16.88 -16.45
C GLU A 261 7.99 -16.39 -17.67
N LYS A 262 7.00 -17.20 -18.10
CA LYS A 262 6.11 -16.83 -19.20
C LYS A 262 5.24 -15.64 -18.78
N ARG A 263 4.62 -15.72 -17.61
CA ARG A 263 3.77 -14.65 -17.07
C ARG A 263 4.55 -13.36 -16.83
N ASN A 264 5.80 -13.42 -16.38
CA ASN A 264 6.67 -12.26 -16.24
C ASN A 264 6.96 -11.54 -17.56
N ARG A 265 7.05 -12.28 -18.67
CA ARG A 265 7.16 -11.67 -20.00
C ARG A 265 5.85 -11.00 -20.41
N GLU A 266 4.72 -11.68 -20.26
CA GLU A 266 3.40 -11.16 -20.61
C GLU A 266 3.02 -9.90 -19.81
N ILE A 267 3.43 -9.80 -18.54
CA ILE A 267 3.22 -8.60 -17.72
C ILE A 267 3.87 -7.34 -18.33
N ASN A 268 4.97 -7.49 -19.06
CA ASN A 268 5.69 -6.36 -19.64
C ASN A 268 5.21 -5.98 -21.05
N ASP A 269 4.25 -6.71 -21.60
CA ASP A 269 3.72 -6.42 -22.93
C ASP A 269 3.00 -5.07 -22.92
N ARG A 270 3.36 -4.21 -23.87
CA ARG A 270 2.70 -2.90 -24.04
C ARG A 270 1.23 -3.05 -24.42
N LYS A 271 0.89 -4.11 -25.20
CA LYS A 271 -0.43 -4.37 -25.74
C LYS A 271 -1.07 -5.58 -25.09
N ILE A 272 -2.29 -5.41 -24.59
CA ILE A 272 -3.07 -6.47 -23.96
C ILE A 272 -4.37 -6.67 -24.73
N TRP A 273 -4.60 -7.90 -25.18
CA TRP A 273 -5.82 -8.26 -25.91
C TRP A 273 -6.99 -8.53 -24.96
N LEU A 274 -8.16 -8.04 -25.33
CA LEU A 274 -9.42 -8.26 -24.64
C LEU A 274 -10.16 -9.49 -25.25
N LYS A 275 -11.10 -10.06 -24.48
CA LYS A 275 -11.87 -11.24 -24.94
C LYS A 275 -12.71 -10.94 -26.17
N SER A 276 -13.24 -9.73 -26.30
CA SER A 276 -13.96 -9.25 -27.47
C SER A 276 -13.11 -9.19 -28.75
N GLY A 277 -11.79 -9.13 -28.64
CA GLY A 277 -10.86 -8.87 -29.76
C GLY A 277 -10.45 -7.40 -29.86
N GLY A 278 -10.92 -6.54 -28.95
CA GLY A 278 -10.31 -5.25 -28.68
C GLY A 278 -8.98 -5.39 -27.95
N PHE A 279 -8.31 -4.30 -27.67
CA PHE A 279 -7.06 -4.29 -26.92
C PHE A 279 -6.85 -2.97 -26.19
N ILE A 280 -6.03 -3.01 -25.15
CA ILE A 280 -5.52 -1.83 -24.47
C ILE A 280 -4.02 -1.69 -24.73
N THR A 281 -3.50 -0.47 -24.75
CA THR A 281 -2.08 -0.18 -24.71
C THR A 281 -1.75 0.61 -23.46
N ILE A 282 -0.62 0.27 -22.81
CA ILE A 282 -0.18 0.93 -21.58
C ILE A 282 1.19 1.55 -21.82
N ASP A 283 1.27 2.87 -21.73
CA ASP A 283 2.47 3.65 -21.92
C ASP A 283 2.82 4.43 -20.64
N LYS A 284 3.94 4.05 -20.02
CA LYS A 284 4.44 4.71 -18.81
C LYS A 284 5.45 5.77 -19.17
N THR A 285 5.19 7.02 -18.78
CA THR A 285 6.12 8.14 -18.87
C THR A 285 6.70 8.48 -17.50
N GLU A 286 7.57 9.49 -17.43
CA GLU A 286 8.12 9.98 -16.15
C GLU A 286 7.03 10.64 -15.28
N ALA A 287 6.05 11.30 -15.87
CA ALA A 287 5.03 12.08 -15.17
C ALA A 287 3.73 11.32 -14.92
N LEU A 288 3.31 10.45 -15.83
CA LEU A 288 2.03 9.75 -15.79
C LEU A 288 2.04 8.45 -16.60
N THR A 289 1.03 7.61 -16.39
CA THR A 289 0.75 6.46 -17.25
C THR A 289 -0.44 6.77 -18.14
N ALA A 290 -0.29 6.63 -19.45
CA ALA A 290 -1.37 6.74 -20.42
C ALA A 290 -1.84 5.33 -20.83
N ILE A 291 -3.16 5.15 -20.88
CA ILE A 291 -3.79 3.90 -21.30
C ILE A 291 -4.79 4.22 -22.39
N ASP A 292 -4.64 3.57 -23.55
CA ASP A 292 -5.50 3.77 -24.70
C ASP A 292 -6.29 2.48 -25.01
N VAL A 293 -7.58 2.61 -25.31
CA VAL A 293 -8.50 1.51 -25.58
C VAL A 293 -8.87 1.47 -27.05
N ASN A 294 -8.64 0.34 -27.69
CA ASN A 294 -8.90 0.14 -29.10
C ASN A 294 -9.90 -1.00 -29.36
N SER A 295 -10.83 -0.81 -30.31
CA SER A 295 -11.78 -1.86 -30.71
C SER A 295 -11.14 -3.04 -31.46
N GLY A 296 -9.94 -2.85 -32.00
CA GLY A 296 -9.23 -3.89 -32.76
C GLY A 296 -10.02 -4.35 -33.98
N LYS A 297 -10.24 -5.66 -34.05
CA LYS A 297 -11.02 -6.31 -35.13
C LYS A 297 -12.46 -6.60 -34.72
N TYR A 298 -12.91 -6.15 -33.55
CA TYR A 298 -14.25 -6.41 -33.07
C TYR A 298 -15.27 -5.60 -33.87
N ILE A 299 -16.01 -6.29 -34.74
CA ILE A 299 -17.16 -5.75 -35.48
C ILE A 299 -18.38 -6.34 -34.81
N GLY A 300 -19.04 -5.58 -33.92
CA GLY A 300 -20.23 -6.02 -33.18
C GLY A 300 -21.35 -6.52 -34.12
N LYS A 301 -22.31 -7.25 -33.52
CA LYS A 301 -23.33 -7.95 -34.31
C LYS A 301 -24.48 -7.03 -34.79
N ASP A 302 -24.87 -5.99 -34.03
CA ASP A 302 -26.12 -5.26 -34.28
C ASP A 302 -26.01 -3.74 -34.20
N ASN A 303 -25.10 -3.16 -33.41
CA ASN A 303 -24.99 -1.71 -33.24
C ASN A 303 -23.54 -1.31 -32.88
N LEU A 304 -23.05 -0.21 -33.46
CA LEU A 304 -21.70 0.31 -33.17
C LEU A 304 -21.55 0.73 -31.69
N GLU A 305 -22.59 1.30 -31.12
CA GLU A 305 -22.59 1.82 -29.75
C GLU A 305 -22.56 0.69 -28.73
N ASP A 306 -23.29 -0.42 -28.96
CA ASP A 306 -23.24 -1.63 -28.14
C ASP A 306 -21.83 -2.26 -28.20
N THR A 307 -21.21 -2.25 -29.35
CA THR A 307 -19.84 -2.72 -29.56
C THR A 307 -18.85 -1.93 -28.74
N ILE A 308 -18.92 -0.59 -28.76
CA ILE A 308 -18.08 0.32 -27.98
C ILE A 308 -18.26 0.09 -26.48
N ASN A 309 -19.51 -0.04 -26.04
CA ASN A 309 -19.84 -0.29 -24.64
C ASN A 309 -19.24 -1.61 -24.12
N VAL A 310 -19.33 -2.69 -24.90
CA VAL A 310 -18.75 -3.99 -24.53
C VAL A 310 -17.23 -3.90 -24.41
N VAL A 311 -16.55 -3.32 -25.39
CA VAL A 311 -15.08 -3.19 -25.39
C VAL A 311 -14.62 -2.32 -24.23
N ASN A 312 -15.24 -1.17 -23.99
CA ASN A 312 -14.88 -0.26 -22.90
C ASN A 312 -15.11 -0.90 -21.51
N GLN A 313 -16.18 -1.69 -21.34
CA GLN A 313 -16.44 -2.42 -20.09
C GLN A 313 -15.41 -3.54 -19.85
N GLU A 314 -15.02 -4.29 -20.88
CA GLU A 314 -13.94 -5.26 -20.76
C GLU A 314 -12.59 -4.56 -20.48
N ALA A 315 -12.33 -3.45 -21.16
CA ALA A 315 -11.12 -2.67 -20.98
C ALA A 315 -10.95 -2.18 -19.55
N ILE A 316 -11.98 -1.60 -18.92
CA ILE A 316 -11.86 -1.06 -17.55
C ILE A 316 -11.61 -2.16 -16.51
N ILE A 317 -12.17 -3.35 -16.70
CA ILE A 317 -11.91 -4.52 -15.84
C ILE A 317 -10.45 -4.95 -15.98
N GLU A 318 -9.96 -5.07 -17.24
CA GLU A 318 -8.57 -5.46 -17.49
C GLU A 318 -7.60 -4.38 -17.03
N ILE A 319 -7.89 -3.09 -17.23
CA ILE A 319 -7.08 -1.97 -16.74
C ILE A 319 -6.93 -2.06 -15.22
N ALA A 320 -8.02 -2.20 -14.48
CA ALA A 320 -7.97 -2.32 -13.02
C ALA A 320 -7.11 -3.51 -12.55
N LYS A 321 -7.12 -4.63 -13.28
CA LYS A 321 -6.22 -5.77 -13.06
C LYS A 321 -4.78 -5.44 -13.37
N GLN A 322 -4.50 -4.80 -14.50
CA GLN A 322 -3.15 -4.42 -14.93
C GLN A 322 -2.50 -3.39 -13.99
N LEU A 323 -3.28 -2.48 -13.41
CA LEU A 323 -2.80 -1.55 -12.39
C LEU A 323 -2.24 -2.29 -11.17
N ARG A 324 -2.91 -3.34 -10.72
CA ARG A 324 -2.46 -4.18 -9.60
C ARG A 324 -1.28 -5.06 -9.99
N LEU A 325 -1.38 -5.73 -11.14
CA LEU A 325 -0.41 -6.72 -11.62
C LEU A 325 0.96 -6.10 -11.89
N ARG A 326 0.98 -4.86 -12.41
CA ARG A 326 2.22 -4.12 -12.74
C ARG A 326 2.63 -3.13 -11.65
N ASP A 327 1.86 -3.05 -10.56
CA ASP A 327 1.99 -2.02 -9.51
C ASP A 327 2.12 -0.60 -10.11
N ILE A 328 1.26 -0.27 -11.09
CA ILE A 328 1.23 1.05 -11.71
C ILE A 328 0.68 2.06 -10.70
N GLY A 329 1.43 3.12 -10.46
CA GLY A 329 1.02 4.20 -9.55
C GLY A 329 1.38 5.57 -10.08
N GLY A 330 0.96 6.60 -9.38
CA GLY A 330 1.01 8.00 -9.80
C GLY A 330 -0.28 8.41 -10.51
N ILE A 331 -0.16 9.35 -11.43
CA ILE A 331 -1.27 9.84 -12.26
C ILE A 331 -1.47 8.84 -13.41
N ILE A 332 -2.71 8.46 -13.66
CA ILE A 332 -3.10 7.54 -14.71
C ILE A 332 -4.24 8.18 -15.50
N ILE A 333 -4.10 8.20 -16.81
CA ILE A 333 -5.09 8.76 -17.76
C ILE A 333 -5.51 7.63 -18.69
N ILE A 334 -6.82 7.47 -18.84
CA ILE A 334 -7.41 6.42 -19.68
C ILE A 334 -8.21 7.09 -20.80
N ASP A 335 -7.87 6.77 -22.04
CA ASP A 335 -8.58 7.16 -23.25
C ASP A 335 -9.44 5.99 -23.73
N PHE A 336 -10.76 6.13 -23.54
CA PHE A 336 -11.74 5.14 -23.98
C PHE A 336 -12.19 5.39 -25.40
N ILE A 337 -12.68 4.35 -26.07
CA ILE A 337 -13.42 4.56 -27.32
C ILE A 337 -14.61 5.47 -27.04
N ASP A 338 -14.77 6.50 -27.87
CA ASP A 338 -15.75 7.57 -27.66
C ASP A 338 -17.16 7.07 -27.35
N MET A 339 -17.67 7.46 -26.18
CA MET A 339 -19.03 7.18 -25.71
C MET A 339 -19.88 8.45 -25.81
N LYS A 340 -20.99 8.38 -26.53
CA LYS A 340 -21.90 9.51 -26.70
C LYS A 340 -22.82 9.71 -25.49
N GLU A 341 -23.24 8.60 -24.88
CA GLU A 341 -24.23 8.59 -23.81
C GLU A 341 -23.57 8.71 -22.42
N GLN A 342 -24.10 9.59 -21.58
CA GLN A 342 -23.65 9.76 -20.20
C GLN A 342 -23.87 8.47 -19.38
N GLU A 343 -24.90 7.70 -19.71
CA GLU A 343 -25.19 6.42 -19.05
C GLU A 343 -24.04 5.41 -19.24
N SER A 344 -23.46 5.33 -20.43
CA SER A 344 -22.29 4.49 -20.72
C SER A 344 -21.09 4.87 -19.87
N LYS A 345 -20.81 6.18 -19.72
CA LYS A 345 -19.74 6.69 -18.84
C LYS A 345 -19.98 6.35 -17.36
N ASN A 346 -21.21 6.52 -16.90
CA ASN A 346 -21.58 6.18 -15.52
C ASN A 346 -21.37 4.69 -15.24
N LYS A 347 -21.73 3.83 -16.19
CA LYS A 347 -21.54 2.38 -16.08
C LYS A 347 -20.06 1.99 -15.99
N ILE A 348 -19.19 2.64 -16.76
CA ILE A 348 -17.71 2.46 -16.64
C ILE A 348 -17.24 2.83 -15.25
N LEU A 349 -17.69 3.97 -14.70
CA LEU A 349 -17.33 4.40 -13.35
C LEU A 349 -17.82 3.43 -12.27
N GLU A 350 -19.02 2.87 -12.41
CA GLU A 350 -19.55 1.86 -11.49
C GLU A 350 -18.71 0.57 -11.51
N ILE A 351 -18.36 0.09 -12.70
CA ILE A 351 -17.50 -1.08 -12.87
C ILE A 351 -16.13 -0.80 -12.23
N LEU A 352 -15.54 0.34 -12.53
CA LEU A 352 -14.24 0.73 -11.96
C LEU A 352 -14.28 0.80 -10.43
N LYS A 353 -15.32 1.44 -9.85
CA LYS A 353 -15.50 1.50 -8.39
C LYS A 353 -15.58 0.11 -7.76
N LYS A 354 -16.22 -0.85 -8.43
CA LYS A 354 -16.28 -2.25 -7.99
C LYS A 354 -14.92 -2.93 -8.07
N GLU A 355 -14.19 -2.76 -9.16
CA GLU A 355 -12.89 -3.40 -9.36
C GLU A 355 -11.80 -2.82 -8.44
N ILE A 356 -11.84 -1.52 -8.15
CA ILE A 356 -10.91 -0.85 -7.21
C ILE A 356 -11.08 -1.35 -5.77
N LYS A 357 -12.26 -1.82 -5.37
CA LYS A 357 -12.44 -2.45 -4.04
C LYS A 357 -11.50 -3.65 -3.82
N LYS A 358 -11.10 -4.32 -4.90
CA LYS A 358 -10.15 -5.44 -4.88
C LYS A 358 -8.69 -4.98 -4.74
N ASP A 359 -8.41 -3.70 -5.01
CA ASP A 359 -7.04 -3.17 -4.92
C ASP A 359 -6.69 -2.85 -3.47
N ARG A 360 -5.56 -3.35 -3.00
CA ARG A 360 -5.04 -3.08 -1.65
C ARG A 360 -4.45 -1.68 -1.54
N SER A 361 -4.09 -1.07 -2.68
CA SER A 361 -3.60 0.30 -2.75
C SER A 361 -4.73 1.33 -2.70
N LYS A 362 -4.37 2.53 -2.25
CA LYS A 362 -5.30 3.66 -2.33
C LYS A 362 -5.40 4.14 -3.77
N VAL A 363 -6.60 4.06 -4.33
CA VAL A 363 -6.96 4.60 -5.65
C VAL A 363 -7.98 5.72 -5.45
N GLN A 364 -7.78 6.84 -6.13
CA GLN A 364 -8.75 7.92 -6.21
C GLN A 364 -9.16 8.08 -7.67
N ILE A 365 -10.46 8.02 -7.90
CA ILE A 365 -11.06 8.24 -9.23
C ILE A 365 -11.49 9.70 -9.25
N GLU A 366 -11.08 10.40 -10.30
CA GLU A 366 -11.60 11.70 -10.65
C GLU A 366 -12.74 11.55 -11.68
N GLU A 367 -13.21 12.65 -12.23
CA GLU A 367 -14.25 12.62 -13.25
C GLU A 367 -13.66 12.49 -14.67
N PHE A 368 -14.53 12.26 -15.66
CA PHE A 368 -14.15 12.41 -17.04
C PHE A 368 -13.84 13.86 -17.36
N THR A 369 -12.71 14.10 -18.00
CA THR A 369 -12.33 15.43 -18.46
C THR A 369 -13.24 15.93 -19.60
N LYS A 370 -13.10 17.19 -19.98
CA LYS A 370 -13.76 17.74 -21.18
C LYS A 370 -13.33 17.07 -22.49
N LEU A 371 -12.19 16.37 -22.48
CA LEU A 371 -11.68 15.59 -23.62
C LEU A 371 -12.10 14.12 -23.57
N ASN A 372 -13.06 13.77 -22.70
CA ASN A 372 -13.52 12.38 -22.45
C ASN A 372 -12.44 11.44 -21.90
N LEU A 373 -11.34 11.93 -21.34
CA LEU A 373 -10.33 11.14 -20.67
C LEU A 373 -10.75 10.87 -19.22
N LEU A 374 -10.59 9.63 -18.74
CA LEU A 374 -10.79 9.31 -17.33
C LEU A 374 -9.48 9.46 -16.57
N GLU A 375 -9.52 10.25 -15.50
CA GLU A 375 -8.36 10.50 -14.64
C GLU A 375 -8.49 9.71 -13.33
N LEU A 376 -7.38 9.12 -12.90
CA LEU A 376 -7.28 8.51 -11.59
C LEU A 376 -5.85 8.59 -11.03
N THR A 377 -5.73 8.44 -9.72
CA THR A 377 -4.43 8.31 -9.07
C THR A 377 -4.38 7.03 -8.25
N ARG A 378 -3.23 6.37 -8.23
CA ARG A 378 -2.98 5.16 -7.46
C ARG A 378 -1.64 5.25 -6.72
N LYS A 379 -1.61 4.82 -5.46
CA LYS A 379 -0.37 4.73 -4.70
C LYS A 379 0.32 3.40 -5.01
N ASN A 380 1.63 3.41 -5.31
CA ASN A 380 2.40 2.17 -5.49
C ASN A 380 2.47 1.38 -4.17
N MET A 381 2.51 0.05 -4.27
CA MET A 381 2.72 -0.84 -3.11
C MET A 381 4.20 -0.94 -2.74
N ASN A 382 5.09 -0.86 -3.72
CA ASN A 382 6.55 -0.97 -3.60
C ASN A 382 7.26 0.35 -3.21
N VAL A 383 6.53 1.36 -2.75
CA VAL A 383 7.10 2.67 -2.36
C VAL A 383 6.75 3.00 -0.92
#